data_1299c38f07bfb71ae665975b7326ceff
#
_entry.id   1299c38f07bfb71ae665975b7326ceff
#
_cell.length_a   1.000
_cell.length_b   1.000
_cell.length_c   1.000
_cell.angle_alpha   90.00
_cell.angle_beta   90.00
_cell.angle_gamma   90.00
#
_symmetry.space_group_name_H-M   'P 1'
#
loop_
_entity.id
_entity.type
_entity.pdbx_description
1 polymer ?
#
loop_
_entity_poly.entity_id
_entity_poly.type
_entity_poly.pdbx_seq_one_letter_code
_entity_poly.pdbx_strand_id
1 'polypeptide(L)'
;YTVDAYKADSVSKSFIYFYIADSVPEPKEYDSTLFNYKPQVIARAETNGIFLAQNLKPVPYRVYAFQDTNDNQMYEPSIDKVGFLDSLINPALMPDFSVWYDSLRHYVTADPQVFMRMFTDVAFKRQTLQQSERPARHKAMLYFGAAHPEVTGLRFDSIPAEWVIWDPQTVGRDT
;
A
#
# COMPACT_ATOMS: atom_id res chain seq x y z
N TYR A 1 22.64 -4.79 -3.62
CA TYR A 1 21.86 -3.57 -3.87
C TYR A 1 21.13 -3.23 -2.59
N THR A 2 21.29 -2.00 -2.14
CA THR A 2 20.73 -1.53 -0.89
C THR A 2 19.56 -0.61 -1.21
N VAL A 3 18.45 -0.85 -0.56
CA VAL A 3 17.28 0.02 -0.64
C VAL A 3 16.96 0.45 0.79
N ASP A 4 16.88 1.73 1.01
CA ASP A 4 16.61 2.30 2.33
C ASP A 4 15.11 2.49 2.49
N ALA A 5 14.50 1.78 3.44
CA ALA A 5 13.11 1.95 3.79
C ALA A 5 13.01 2.97 4.94
N TYR A 6 12.74 4.21 4.59
CA TYR A 6 12.66 5.29 5.57
C TYR A 6 11.52 5.08 6.56
N LYS A 7 11.86 4.95 7.85
CA LYS A 7 10.96 4.79 9.02
C LYS A 7 10.04 3.57 8.97
N ALA A 8 10.61 2.37 9.01
CA ALA A 8 9.87 1.24 9.57
C ALA A 8 9.80 1.41 11.09
N ASP A 9 8.58 1.37 11.65
CA ASP A 9 8.44 1.21 13.10
C ASP A 9 9.19 -0.05 13.52
N SER A 10 9.94 0.02 14.61
CA SER A 10 10.94 -0.97 15.01
C SER A 10 10.41 -2.40 15.29
N VAL A 11 9.14 -2.64 15.11
CA VAL A 11 8.46 -3.92 15.44
C VAL A 11 7.90 -4.63 14.21
N SER A 12 7.58 -3.92 13.14
CA SER A 12 6.90 -4.50 11.97
C SER A 12 7.91 -4.97 10.92
N LYS A 13 7.66 -6.14 10.34
CA LYS A 13 8.49 -6.70 9.28
C LYS A 13 8.16 -6.03 7.96
N SER A 14 9.13 -5.42 7.31
CA SER A 14 8.98 -4.87 5.96
C SER A 14 9.60 -5.79 4.94
N PHE A 15 8.81 -6.18 3.94
CA PHE A 15 9.23 -7.01 2.82
C PHE A 15 9.31 -6.17 1.55
N ILE A 16 10.34 -6.41 0.76
CA ILE A 16 10.57 -5.73 -0.50
C ILE A 16 10.58 -6.77 -1.62
N TYR A 17 9.64 -6.64 -2.52
CA TYR A 17 9.40 -7.56 -3.62
C TYR A 17 9.93 -6.98 -4.92
N PHE A 18 10.75 -7.78 -5.60
CA PHE A 18 11.33 -7.47 -6.89
C PHE A 18 10.66 -8.33 -7.96
N TYR A 19 9.95 -7.68 -8.86
CA TYR A 19 9.30 -8.31 -10.01
C TYR A 19 10.04 -7.93 -11.29
N ILE A 20 10.43 -8.91 -12.10
CA ILE A 20 10.94 -8.62 -13.44
C ILE A 20 9.83 -7.90 -14.21
N ALA A 21 10.15 -6.73 -14.78
CA ALA A 21 9.15 -5.83 -15.36
C ALA A 21 8.28 -6.49 -16.44
N ASP A 22 8.88 -7.32 -17.27
CA ASP A 22 8.18 -8.01 -18.37
C ASP A 22 7.40 -9.27 -17.92
N SER A 23 7.58 -9.70 -16.66
CA SER A 23 6.93 -10.92 -16.14
C SER A 23 5.63 -10.65 -15.39
N VAL A 24 5.29 -9.39 -15.16
CA VAL A 24 4.06 -8.97 -14.48
C VAL A 24 3.38 -7.88 -15.30
N PRO A 25 2.05 -7.82 -15.29
CA PRO A 25 1.34 -6.75 -15.98
C PRO A 25 1.71 -5.39 -15.40
N GLU A 26 1.62 -4.35 -16.22
CA GLU A 26 1.77 -3.00 -15.74
C GLU A 26 0.66 -2.68 -14.75
N PRO A 27 0.99 -2.28 -13.51
CA PRO A 27 -0.03 -2.01 -12.51
C PRO A 27 -0.88 -0.83 -12.98
N LYS A 28 -2.17 -1.00 -12.90
CA LYS A 28 -3.11 0.12 -13.03
C LYS A 28 -3.07 0.94 -11.76
N GLU A 29 -3.48 2.19 -11.87
CA GLU A 29 -3.64 3.06 -10.71
C GLU A 29 -4.46 2.34 -9.61
N TYR A 30 -3.94 2.31 -8.38
CA TYR A 30 -4.53 1.64 -7.21
C TYR A 30 -4.67 0.10 -7.28
N ASP A 31 -3.85 -0.57 -8.07
CA ASP A 31 -3.92 -2.01 -8.20
C ASP A 31 -2.99 -2.74 -7.21
N SER A 32 -3.57 -3.32 -6.16
CA SER A 32 -2.86 -4.19 -5.21
C SER A 32 -2.69 -5.62 -5.71
N THR A 33 -3.24 -5.96 -6.89
CA THR A 33 -3.19 -7.32 -7.42
C THR A 33 -1.77 -7.79 -7.74
N LEU A 34 -0.82 -6.85 -7.86
CA LEU A 34 0.59 -7.18 -8.07
C LEU A 34 1.15 -8.09 -6.96
N PHE A 35 0.72 -7.92 -5.73
CA PHE A 35 1.15 -8.76 -4.62
C PHE A 35 0.67 -10.21 -4.71
N ASN A 36 -0.26 -10.52 -5.60
CA ASN A 36 -0.70 -11.89 -5.90
C ASN A 36 0.28 -12.63 -6.84
N TYR A 37 1.18 -11.90 -7.50
CA TYR A 37 2.21 -12.51 -8.34
C TYR A 37 3.43 -12.89 -7.50
N LYS A 38 4.07 -13.97 -7.90
CA LYS A 38 5.31 -14.42 -7.25
C LYS A 38 6.46 -13.49 -7.61
N PRO A 39 7.10 -12.82 -6.64
CA PRO A 39 8.27 -12.00 -6.90
C PRO A 39 9.47 -12.85 -7.29
N GLN A 40 10.38 -12.29 -8.07
CA GLN A 40 11.64 -12.93 -8.44
C GLN A 40 12.60 -13.00 -7.25
N VAL A 41 12.66 -11.93 -6.47
CA VAL A 41 13.47 -11.83 -5.25
C VAL A 41 12.66 -11.14 -4.17
N ILE A 42 12.80 -11.61 -2.95
CA ILE A 42 12.25 -10.98 -1.74
C ILE A 42 13.43 -10.56 -0.87
N ALA A 43 13.50 -9.28 -0.53
CA ALA A 43 14.38 -8.78 0.49
C ALA A 43 13.57 -8.41 1.73
N ARG A 44 14.21 -8.42 2.89
CA ARG A 44 13.61 -7.99 4.15
C ARG A 44 14.38 -6.81 4.70
N ALA A 45 13.68 -5.79 5.12
CA ALA A 45 14.31 -4.68 5.81
C ALA A 45 14.66 -5.05 7.26
N GLU A 46 15.78 -4.59 7.72
CA GLU A 46 16.21 -4.67 9.10
C GLU A 46 15.51 -3.59 9.95
N THR A 47 15.72 -3.62 11.26
CA THR A 47 15.10 -2.67 12.21
C THR A 47 15.53 -1.22 11.97
N ASN A 48 16.67 -0.99 11.33
CA ASN A 48 17.15 0.32 10.92
C ASN A 48 16.56 0.80 9.56
N GLY A 49 15.70 -0.01 8.94
CA GLY A 49 15.06 0.28 7.66
C GLY A 49 15.90 -0.06 6.43
N ILE A 50 17.15 -0.52 6.61
CA ILE A 50 18.04 -0.88 5.50
C ILE A 50 17.75 -2.30 5.07
N PHE A 51 17.76 -2.55 3.76
CA PHE A 51 17.70 -3.90 3.23
C PHE A 51 18.71 -4.09 2.09
N LEU A 52 19.12 -5.33 1.92
CA LEU A 52 20.03 -5.74 0.86
C LEU A 52 19.34 -6.78 -0.03
N ALA A 53 19.10 -6.42 -1.28
CA ALA A 53 18.64 -7.38 -2.28
C ALA A 53 19.83 -8.02 -2.98
N GLN A 54 19.92 -9.33 -2.90
CA GLN A 54 21.01 -10.11 -3.48
C GLN A 54 20.52 -10.96 -4.65
N ASN A 55 21.46 -11.39 -5.52
CA ASN A 55 21.20 -12.28 -6.64
C ASN A 55 20.17 -11.75 -7.66
N LEU A 56 20.09 -10.43 -7.82
CA LEU A 56 19.29 -9.82 -8.87
C LEU A 56 19.95 -10.07 -10.25
N LYS A 57 19.13 -10.40 -11.23
CA LYS A 57 19.56 -10.49 -12.63
C LYS A 57 19.76 -9.06 -13.20
N PRO A 58 20.56 -8.89 -14.25
CA PRO A 58 20.78 -7.58 -14.89
C PRO A 58 19.62 -7.22 -15.84
N VAL A 59 18.41 -7.13 -15.31
CA VAL A 59 17.17 -6.82 -16.04
C VAL A 59 16.35 -5.78 -15.27
N PRO A 60 15.43 -5.07 -15.92
CA PRO A 60 14.56 -4.11 -15.24
C PRO A 60 13.61 -4.78 -14.24
N TYR A 61 13.48 -4.16 -13.07
CA TYR A 61 12.56 -4.61 -12.01
C TYR A 61 11.57 -3.50 -11.64
N ARG A 62 10.34 -3.92 -11.35
CA ARG A 62 9.38 -3.18 -10.53
C ARG A 62 9.60 -3.55 -9.07
N VAL A 63 9.66 -2.55 -8.19
CA VAL A 63 9.95 -2.78 -6.77
C VAL A 63 8.83 -2.24 -5.94
N TYR A 64 8.28 -3.12 -5.11
CA TYR A 64 7.21 -2.83 -4.18
C TYR A 64 7.61 -3.30 -2.79
N ALA A 65 7.19 -2.56 -1.79
CA ALA A 65 7.38 -2.95 -0.40
C ALA A 65 6.06 -2.91 0.34
N PHE A 66 5.92 -3.74 1.35
CA PHE A 66 4.86 -3.61 2.33
C PHE A 66 5.37 -3.89 3.73
N GLN A 67 4.75 -3.25 4.72
CA GLN A 67 5.02 -3.45 6.11
C GLN A 67 3.95 -4.38 6.67
N ASP A 68 4.33 -5.62 6.94
CA ASP A 68 3.47 -6.67 7.46
C ASP A 68 3.19 -6.41 8.95
N THR A 69 2.02 -5.89 9.25
CA THR A 69 1.64 -5.46 10.60
C THR A 69 1.19 -6.65 11.47
N ASN A 70 0.60 -7.67 10.87
CA ASN A 70 0.04 -8.83 11.56
C ASN A 70 0.86 -10.12 11.40
N ASP A 71 2.01 -10.05 10.73
CA ASP A 71 2.96 -11.15 10.51
C ASP A 71 2.36 -12.35 9.73
N ASN A 72 1.46 -12.06 8.78
CA ASN A 72 0.81 -13.08 7.94
C ASN A 72 1.49 -13.26 6.57
N GLN A 73 2.49 -12.45 6.25
CA GLN A 73 3.25 -12.41 4.99
C GLN A 73 2.38 -12.12 3.75
N MET A 74 1.24 -11.51 3.94
CA MET A 74 0.32 -11.10 2.88
C MET A 74 0.04 -9.60 3.01
N TYR A 75 0.01 -8.90 1.87
CA TYR A 75 -0.34 -7.50 1.86
C TYR A 75 -1.85 -7.29 2.05
N GLU A 76 -2.21 -6.53 3.08
CA GLU A 76 -3.60 -6.17 3.40
C GLU A 76 -3.77 -4.64 3.35
N PRO A 77 -4.39 -4.09 2.29
CA PRO A 77 -4.45 -2.64 2.03
C PRO A 77 -4.98 -1.79 3.19
N SER A 78 -5.83 -2.35 4.04
CA SER A 78 -6.45 -1.62 5.16
C SER A 78 -5.59 -1.59 6.43
N ILE A 79 -4.56 -2.41 6.51
CA ILE A 79 -3.76 -2.65 7.72
C ILE A 79 -2.30 -2.30 7.47
N ASP A 80 -1.77 -2.76 6.34
CA ASP A 80 -0.36 -2.65 6.02
C ASP A 80 0.00 -1.34 5.33
N LYS A 81 1.22 -0.90 5.55
CA LYS A 81 1.79 0.19 4.75
C LYS A 81 2.37 -0.37 3.48
N VAL A 82 2.27 0.37 2.40
CA VAL A 82 2.84 0.03 1.09
C VAL A 82 3.84 1.09 0.66
N GLY A 83 4.82 0.69 -0.12
CA GLY A 83 5.76 1.58 -0.79
C GLY A 83 6.09 1.04 -2.17
N PHE A 84 6.38 1.92 -3.12
CA PHE A 84 6.75 1.55 -4.48
C PHE A 84 7.73 2.56 -5.07
N LEU A 85 8.38 2.16 -6.14
CA LEU A 85 9.19 3.05 -6.97
C LEU A 85 8.43 3.36 -8.25
N ASP A 86 8.36 4.63 -8.61
CA ASP A 86 7.72 5.09 -9.85
C ASP A 86 8.48 4.66 -11.10
N SER A 87 9.79 4.40 -10.96
CA SER A 87 10.66 4.00 -12.05
C SER A 87 11.13 2.56 -11.90
N LEU A 88 11.39 1.93 -13.04
CA LEU A 88 12.06 0.63 -13.07
C LEU A 88 13.51 0.79 -12.62
N ILE A 89 14.00 -0.16 -11.85
CA ILE A 89 15.42 -0.26 -11.52
C ILE A 89 16.07 -1.39 -12.33
N ASN A 90 17.24 -1.11 -12.89
CA ASN A 90 18.07 -2.13 -13.51
C ASN A 90 19.41 -2.21 -12.77
N PRO A 91 19.67 -3.34 -12.07
CA PRO A 91 20.90 -3.49 -11.30
C PRO A 91 22.19 -3.27 -12.10
N ALA A 92 22.18 -3.60 -13.40
CA ALA A 92 23.34 -3.40 -14.24
C ALA A 92 23.68 -1.93 -14.54
N LEU A 93 22.73 -1.02 -14.35
CA LEU A 93 22.88 0.40 -14.62
C LEU A 93 23.01 1.23 -13.34
N MET A 94 22.93 0.60 -12.17
CA MET A 94 23.06 1.31 -10.90
C MET A 94 24.54 1.50 -10.52
N PRO A 95 24.88 2.57 -9.82
CA PRO A 95 26.25 2.79 -9.36
C PRO A 95 26.67 1.70 -8.37
N ASP A 96 27.96 1.50 -8.24
CA ASP A 96 28.53 0.67 -7.19
C ASP A 96 28.18 1.26 -5.83
N PHE A 97 28.04 0.37 -4.84
CA PHE A 97 27.78 0.75 -3.46
C PHE A 97 28.62 -0.05 -2.50
N SER A 98 28.81 0.47 -1.31
CA SER A 98 29.49 -0.23 -0.23
C SER A 98 28.49 -0.52 0.88
N VAL A 99 28.52 -1.75 1.38
CA VAL A 99 27.74 -2.16 2.54
C VAL A 99 28.65 -2.84 3.55
N TRP A 100 28.45 -2.53 4.81
CA TRP A 100 29.16 -3.16 5.91
C TRP A 100 28.20 -3.48 7.07
N TYR A 101 28.72 -4.16 8.08
CA TYR A 101 27.95 -4.44 9.30
C TYR A 101 28.34 -3.48 10.41
N ASP A 102 27.36 -2.97 11.12
CA ASP A 102 27.58 -2.25 12.39
C ASP A 102 27.91 -3.25 13.53
N SER A 103 28.12 -2.71 14.73
CA SER A 103 28.40 -3.50 15.93
C SER A 103 27.26 -4.43 16.35
N LEU A 104 26.05 -4.19 15.88
CA LEU A 104 24.83 -4.99 16.12
C LEU A 104 24.53 -5.95 14.96
N ARG A 105 25.43 -6.03 13.99
CA ARG A 105 25.31 -6.83 12.76
C ARG A 105 24.15 -6.41 11.83
N HIS A 106 23.75 -5.12 11.88
CA HIS A 106 22.85 -4.57 10.88
C HIS A 106 23.63 -4.11 9.65
N TYR A 107 22.99 -4.18 8.50
CA TYR A 107 23.53 -3.57 7.28
C TYR A 107 23.59 -2.05 7.43
N VAL A 108 24.71 -1.48 7.00
CA VAL A 108 24.92 -0.04 6.96
C VAL A 108 25.53 0.34 5.60
N THR A 109 25.10 1.42 5.03
CA THR A 109 25.63 1.99 3.80
C THR A 109 25.68 3.50 3.87
N ALA A 110 26.71 4.11 3.28
CA ALA A 110 26.78 5.55 3.11
C ALA A 110 26.02 6.02 1.85
N ASP A 111 25.89 5.14 0.86
CA ASP A 111 25.36 5.47 -0.46
C ASP A 111 24.18 4.54 -0.81
N PRO A 112 23.01 4.73 -0.19
CA PRO A 112 21.84 3.92 -0.53
C PRO A 112 21.44 4.20 -1.98
N GLN A 113 21.28 3.14 -2.77
CA GLN A 113 20.97 3.24 -4.19
C GLN A 113 19.51 3.60 -4.45
N VAL A 114 18.61 3.26 -3.52
CA VAL A 114 17.17 3.46 -3.69
C VAL A 114 16.55 3.81 -2.34
N PHE A 115 15.61 4.75 -2.36
CA PHE A 115 14.80 5.14 -1.21
C PHE A 115 13.33 4.84 -1.49
N MET A 116 12.66 4.19 -0.54
CA MET A 116 11.24 3.93 -0.61
C MET A 116 10.52 4.56 0.58
N ARG A 117 9.49 5.35 0.29
CA ARG A 117 8.60 5.87 1.31
C ARG A 117 7.42 4.92 1.49
N MET A 118 7.15 4.54 2.74
CA MET A 118 6.00 3.73 3.08
C MET A 118 4.82 4.62 3.49
N PHE A 119 3.63 4.29 3.00
CA PHE A 119 2.40 4.99 3.35
C PHE A 119 1.25 4.00 3.53
N THR A 120 0.24 4.40 4.27
CA THR A 120 -0.99 3.62 4.38
C THR A 120 -1.93 4.05 3.27
N ASP A 121 -2.42 3.09 2.50
CA ASP A 121 -3.40 3.38 1.47
C ASP A 121 -4.76 3.64 2.11
N VAL A 122 -5.15 4.91 2.11
CA VAL A 122 -6.42 5.36 2.70
C VAL A 122 -7.60 5.08 1.75
N ALA A 123 -7.35 4.91 0.46
CA ALA A 123 -8.38 4.66 -0.55
C ALA A 123 -9.04 3.28 -0.39
N PHE A 124 -8.32 2.33 0.19
CA PHE A 124 -8.81 0.97 0.45
C PHE A 124 -9.51 0.79 1.81
N LYS A 125 -9.86 1.85 2.50
CA LYS A 125 -10.78 1.69 3.64
C LYS A 125 -12.04 1.03 3.11
N ARG A 126 -12.26 -0.22 3.54
CA ARG A 126 -13.45 -0.97 3.17
C ARG A 126 -14.68 -0.13 3.53
N GLN A 127 -15.50 0.13 2.52
CA GLN A 127 -16.71 0.89 2.71
C GLN A 127 -17.65 0.11 3.63
N THR A 128 -17.95 0.67 4.78
CA THR A 128 -18.88 0.10 5.75
C THR A 128 -19.89 1.14 6.16
N LEU A 129 -21.14 0.76 6.26
CA LEU A 129 -22.16 1.60 6.89
C LEU A 129 -21.85 1.66 8.39
N GLN A 130 -21.43 2.84 8.88
CA GLN A 130 -21.08 3.02 10.29
C GLN A 130 -22.30 3.33 11.14
N GLN A 131 -23.20 4.16 10.63
CA GLN A 131 -24.36 4.62 11.34
C GLN A 131 -25.51 4.92 10.38
N SER A 132 -26.72 4.73 10.83
CA SER A 132 -27.94 5.20 10.15
C SER A 132 -28.81 5.97 11.12
N GLU A 133 -29.35 7.08 10.67
CA GLU A 133 -30.25 7.91 11.46
C GLU A 133 -31.49 8.29 10.64
N ARG A 134 -32.58 8.49 11.33
CA ARG A 134 -33.83 8.97 10.73
C ARG A 134 -34.31 10.24 11.46
N PRO A 135 -33.69 11.40 11.17
CA PRO A 135 -33.99 12.64 11.87
C PRO A 135 -35.42 13.15 11.61
N ALA A 136 -36.04 12.71 10.52
CA ALA A 136 -37.45 13.04 10.19
C ALA A 136 -38.12 11.90 9.43
N ARG A 137 -39.46 11.92 9.35
CA ARG A 137 -40.25 10.87 8.66
C ARG A 137 -39.83 10.67 7.19
N HIS A 138 -39.43 11.76 6.54
CA HIS A 138 -39.06 11.83 5.12
C HIS A 138 -37.57 11.92 4.87
N LYS A 139 -36.73 11.81 5.91
CA LYS A 139 -35.26 11.93 5.79
C LYS A 139 -34.56 10.77 6.50
N ALA A 140 -33.71 10.08 5.78
CA ALA A 140 -32.77 9.11 6.34
C ALA A 140 -31.34 9.58 6.04
N MET A 141 -30.44 9.41 7.00
CA MET A 141 -29.02 9.73 6.86
C MET A 141 -28.21 8.44 7.06
N LEU A 142 -27.30 8.20 6.14
CA LEU A 142 -26.41 7.03 6.16
C LEU A 142 -24.97 7.55 6.25
N TYR A 143 -24.23 7.10 7.25
CA TYR A 143 -22.83 7.48 7.47
C TYR A 143 -21.92 6.34 7.07
N PHE A 144 -21.00 6.63 6.17
CA PHE A 144 -20.07 5.66 5.64
C PHE A 144 -18.66 5.90 6.18
N GLY A 145 -17.90 4.81 6.34
CA GLY A 145 -16.57 4.84 6.94
C GLY A 145 -15.45 5.33 6.03
N ALA A 146 -15.68 5.35 4.71
CA ALA A 146 -14.72 5.82 3.72
C ALA A 146 -15.30 6.95 2.87
N ALA A 147 -14.42 7.81 2.34
CA ALA A 147 -14.82 8.87 1.44
C ALA A 147 -15.37 8.32 0.11
N HIS A 148 -16.20 9.13 -0.54
CA HIS A 148 -16.75 8.85 -1.86
C HIS A 148 -17.45 7.48 -1.99
N PRO A 149 -18.49 7.17 -1.17
CA PRO A 149 -19.23 5.94 -1.32
C PRO A 149 -19.95 5.94 -2.68
N GLU A 150 -19.75 4.88 -3.45
CA GLU A 150 -20.54 4.65 -4.65
C GLU A 150 -21.82 3.90 -4.26
N VAL A 151 -22.95 4.57 -4.36
CA VAL A 151 -24.26 3.97 -4.10
C VAL A 151 -24.82 3.45 -5.42
N THR A 152 -24.73 2.14 -5.64
CA THR A 152 -25.18 1.50 -6.86
C THR A 152 -26.69 1.29 -6.93
N GLY A 153 -27.40 1.44 -5.81
CA GLY A 153 -28.86 1.36 -5.76
C GLY A 153 -29.41 1.55 -4.37
N LEU A 154 -30.55 2.21 -4.27
CA LEU A 154 -31.37 2.30 -3.07
C LEU A 154 -32.74 1.69 -3.39
N ARG A 155 -33.16 0.75 -2.58
CA ARG A 155 -34.49 0.17 -2.67
C ARG A 155 -35.25 0.43 -1.38
N PHE A 156 -36.39 1.08 -1.52
CA PHE A 156 -37.30 1.30 -0.41
C PHE A 156 -38.56 0.46 -0.66
N ASP A 157 -38.96 -0.33 0.32
CA ASP A 157 -40.24 -1.02 0.25
C ASP A 157 -41.37 0.01 0.34
N SER A 158 -42.29 -0.04 -0.59
CA SER A 158 -43.50 0.82 -0.62
C SER A 158 -43.29 2.31 -0.95
N ILE A 159 -42.10 2.72 -1.41
CA ILE A 159 -41.86 4.09 -1.88
C ILE A 159 -41.45 4.04 -3.35
N PRO A 160 -42.13 4.74 -4.27
CA PRO A 160 -41.70 4.88 -5.65
C PRO A 160 -40.30 5.48 -5.76
N ALA A 161 -39.46 4.93 -6.64
CA ALA A 161 -38.06 5.37 -6.78
C ALA A 161 -37.94 6.83 -7.18
N GLU A 162 -38.88 7.35 -7.95
CA GLU A 162 -38.94 8.76 -8.38
C GLU A 162 -39.19 9.75 -7.24
N TRP A 163 -39.60 9.27 -6.08
CA TRP A 163 -39.81 10.11 -4.88
C TRP A 163 -38.58 10.17 -3.98
N VAL A 164 -37.53 9.45 -4.34
CA VAL A 164 -36.28 9.41 -3.55
C VAL A 164 -35.30 10.40 -4.14
N ILE A 165 -34.95 11.41 -3.36
CA ILE A 165 -33.89 12.36 -3.70
C ILE A 165 -32.63 11.90 -2.95
N TRP A 166 -31.58 11.60 -3.70
CA TRP A 166 -30.27 11.31 -3.17
C TRP A 166 -29.41 12.57 -3.16
N ASP A 167 -28.99 13.00 -1.98
CA ASP A 167 -28.15 14.17 -1.78
C ASP A 167 -26.87 13.77 -1.02
N PRO A 168 -25.80 13.38 -1.73
CA PRO A 168 -24.55 13.01 -1.12
C PRO A 168 -23.84 14.24 -0.55
N GLN A 169 -23.68 14.28 0.77
CA GLN A 169 -22.92 15.33 1.44
C GLN A 169 -21.64 14.77 2.01
N THR A 170 -20.51 15.43 1.73
CA THR A 170 -19.25 15.14 2.40
C THR A 170 -19.22 15.94 3.70
N VAL A 171 -19.47 15.27 4.81
CA VAL A 171 -19.25 15.86 6.12
C VAL A 171 -17.77 15.75 6.43
N GLY A 172 -17.02 16.83 6.20
CA GLY A 172 -15.64 16.93 6.65
C GLY A 172 -15.61 16.84 8.18
N ARG A 173 -14.90 15.86 8.72
CA ARG A 173 -14.41 15.98 10.08
C ARG A 173 -13.19 16.87 10.02
N ASP A 174 -13.37 18.12 10.36
CA ASP A 174 -12.28 18.95 10.85
C ASP A 174 -11.90 18.45 12.25
N THR A 175 -10.77 17.76 12.33
CA THR A 175 -10.01 17.59 13.57
C THR A 175 -8.55 17.70 13.27
#